data_d5d0dc7b9d60ec06d05d5fbf941a1044
#
_entry.id   d5d0dc7b9d60ec06d05d5fbf941a1044
#
_cell.length_a   1.000
_cell.length_b   1.000
_cell.length_c   1.000
_cell.angle_alpha   90.00
_cell.angle_beta   90.00
_cell.angle_gamma   90.00
#
_symmetry.space_group_name_H-M   'P 1'
#
loop_
_entity.id
_entity.type
_entity.pdbx_description
1 polymer ?
#
loop_
_entity_poly.entity_id
_entity_poly.type
_entity_poly.pdbx_seq_one_letter_code
_entity_poly.pdbx_strand_id
1 'polypeptide(L)'
;MITRFFILIFKLNGWKIVGTVPPEIKKAVVIAAPHTSNWDFVYAVAIFKMLKLKIRYLIKRELNFFPLSILLKNTGAIPVERSKRHNLTDEIVNMLKSSDELLVAIPAEGTRSRVEKWKSGFYYTALNAGVPVLPGYLDFKKKEGGFG
;
A
#
# COMPACT_ATOMS: atom_id res chain seq x y z
N MET A 1 -2.76 18.66 1.43
CA MET A 1 -1.67 19.35 2.17
C MET A 1 -0.58 18.37 2.61
N ILE A 2 -0.90 17.39 3.41
CA ILE A 2 0.09 16.44 3.96
C ILE A 2 0.86 15.66 2.88
N THR A 3 0.21 15.26 1.81
CA THR A 3 0.86 14.51 0.72
C THR A 3 1.91 15.35 -0.02
N ARG A 4 1.70 16.66 -0.11
CA ARG A 4 2.73 17.58 -0.64
C ARG A 4 3.95 17.64 0.27
N PHE A 5 3.73 17.58 1.59
CA PHE A 5 4.80 17.54 2.58
C PHE A 5 5.59 16.23 2.47
N PHE A 6 4.92 15.09 2.28
CA PHE A 6 5.60 13.81 2.06
C PHE A 6 6.43 13.80 0.77
N ILE A 7 5.92 14.40 -0.30
CA ILE A 7 6.68 14.56 -1.55
C ILE A 7 7.90 15.45 -1.33
N LEU A 8 7.76 16.51 -0.54
CA LEU A 8 8.89 17.37 -0.21
C LEU A 8 9.98 16.62 0.55
N ILE A 9 9.59 15.85 1.59
CA ILE A 9 10.52 14.97 2.33
C ILE A 9 11.23 14.01 1.39
N PHE A 10 10.48 13.35 0.52
CA PHE A 10 11.01 12.41 -0.47
C PHE A 10 12.12 13.06 -1.34
N LYS A 11 11.82 14.23 -1.88
CA LYS A 11 12.75 14.98 -2.74
C LYS A 11 13.97 15.50 -1.98
N LEU A 12 13.77 16.09 -0.81
CA LEU A 12 14.86 16.65 0.00
C LEU A 12 15.84 15.57 0.50
N ASN A 13 15.34 14.37 0.75
CA ASN A 13 16.18 13.24 1.12
C ASN A 13 16.87 12.55 -0.05
N GLY A 14 16.69 13.04 -1.27
CA GLY A 14 17.35 12.52 -2.47
C GLY A 14 16.83 11.17 -2.95
N TRP A 15 15.57 10.84 -2.63
CA TRP A 15 14.95 9.59 -3.08
C TRP A 15 14.58 9.66 -4.56
N LYS A 16 14.62 8.50 -5.21
CA LYS A 16 14.27 8.31 -6.62
C LYS A 16 13.17 7.25 -6.78
N ILE A 17 12.32 7.45 -7.77
CA ILE A 17 11.33 6.44 -8.16
C ILE A 17 11.95 5.59 -9.25
N VAL A 18 11.92 4.26 -9.05
CA VAL A 18 12.42 3.26 -10.00
C VAL A 18 11.29 2.31 -10.34
N GLY A 19 10.94 2.25 -11.62
CA GLY A 19 9.81 1.47 -12.09
C GLY A 19 8.46 2.14 -11.81
N THR A 20 7.45 1.69 -12.52
CA THR A 20 6.08 2.18 -12.38
C THR A 20 5.09 1.05 -12.69
N VAL A 21 3.83 1.27 -12.39
CA VAL A 21 2.76 0.34 -12.75
C VAL A 21 2.46 0.50 -14.24
N PRO A 22 2.46 -0.59 -15.03
CA PRO A 22 2.05 -0.52 -16.43
C PRO A 22 0.65 0.09 -16.59
N PRO A 23 0.44 1.01 -17.54
CA PRO A 23 -0.83 1.72 -17.67
C PRO A 23 -2.04 0.82 -18.00
N GLU A 24 -1.81 -0.36 -18.56
CA GLU A 24 -2.84 -1.37 -18.80
C GLU A 24 -3.33 -2.06 -17.52
N ILE A 25 -2.55 -2.05 -16.44
CA ILE A 25 -2.94 -2.63 -15.16
C ILE A 25 -3.77 -1.62 -14.37
N LYS A 26 -5.09 -1.79 -14.42
CA LYS A 26 -6.03 -0.91 -13.72
C LYS A 26 -6.33 -1.39 -12.30
N LYS A 27 -6.24 -2.68 -12.07
CA LYS A 27 -6.48 -3.32 -10.77
C LYS A 27 -5.38 -4.31 -10.44
N ALA A 28 -4.88 -4.26 -9.21
CA ALA A 28 -3.86 -5.18 -8.72
C ALA A 28 -3.79 -5.20 -7.20
N VAL A 29 -3.22 -6.27 -6.68
CA VAL A 29 -2.71 -6.33 -5.31
C VAL A 29 -1.23 -5.94 -5.35
N VAL A 30 -0.86 -4.92 -4.61
CA VAL A 30 0.54 -4.48 -4.48
C VAL A 30 1.12 -5.09 -3.22
N ILE A 31 2.17 -5.88 -3.35
CA ILE A 31 2.92 -6.38 -2.19
C ILE A 31 3.89 -5.31 -1.74
N ALA A 32 3.78 -4.90 -0.49
CA ALA A 32 4.74 -3.99 0.13
C ALA A 32 5.74 -4.79 0.96
N ALA A 33 6.93 -4.97 0.45
CA ALA A 33 8.01 -5.70 1.13
C ALA A 33 9.39 -5.12 0.74
N PRO A 34 10.33 -5.02 1.66
CA PRO A 34 10.17 -5.21 3.11
C PRO A 34 9.39 -4.06 3.77
N HIS A 35 8.68 -4.35 4.86
CA HIS A 35 7.98 -3.35 5.66
C HIS A 35 8.64 -3.25 7.03
N THR A 36 9.42 -2.20 7.26
CA THR A 36 10.35 -2.12 8.39
C THR A 36 10.08 -0.99 9.38
N SER A 37 9.46 0.12 8.94
CA SER A 37 9.25 1.28 9.80
C SER A 37 8.06 2.15 9.38
N ASN A 38 7.72 3.13 10.22
CA ASN A 38 6.71 4.14 9.90
C ASN A 38 7.12 5.05 8.73
N TRP A 39 8.41 5.18 8.45
CA TRP A 39 8.91 5.95 7.31
C TRP A 39 8.52 5.34 5.97
N ASP A 40 8.32 4.01 5.93
CA ASP A 40 7.80 3.32 4.74
C ASP A 40 6.51 3.95 4.25
N PHE A 41 5.64 4.32 5.19
CA PHE A 41 4.37 4.99 4.90
C PHE A 41 4.59 6.35 4.20
N VAL A 42 5.48 7.17 4.73
CA VAL A 42 5.76 8.51 4.19
C VAL A 42 6.26 8.42 2.75
N TYR A 43 7.25 7.57 2.52
CA TYR A 43 7.86 7.40 1.19
C TYR A 43 6.93 6.70 0.20
N ALA A 44 6.19 5.68 0.65
CA ALA A 44 5.21 4.99 -0.20
C ALA A 44 4.10 5.93 -0.66
N VAL A 45 3.50 6.71 0.25
CA VAL A 45 2.47 7.70 -0.10
C VAL A 45 3.01 8.75 -1.06
N ALA A 46 4.23 9.23 -0.87
CA ALA A 46 4.87 10.17 -1.79
C ALA A 46 4.98 9.57 -3.21
N ILE A 47 5.46 8.33 -3.33
CA ILE A 47 5.55 7.62 -4.62
C ILE A 47 4.17 7.47 -5.27
N PHE A 48 3.17 7.02 -4.53
CA PHE A 48 1.81 6.82 -5.06
C PHE A 48 1.22 8.11 -5.61
N LYS A 49 1.43 9.22 -4.91
CA LYS A 49 0.92 10.53 -5.35
C LYS A 49 1.72 11.10 -6.53
N MET A 50 3.03 10.91 -6.55
CA MET A 50 3.87 11.35 -7.67
C MET A 50 3.55 10.58 -8.96
N LEU A 51 3.25 9.29 -8.85
CA LEU A 51 2.83 8.45 -9.97
C LEU A 51 1.32 8.55 -10.29
N LYS A 52 0.56 9.32 -9.52
CA LYS A 52 -0.90 9.49 -9.66
C LYS A 52 -1.68 8.18 -9.59
N LEU A 53 -1.22 7.24 -8.75
CA LEU A 53 -1.84 5.94 -8.59
C LEU A 53 -3.00 6.00 -7.59
N LYS A 54 -4.09 5.32 -7.91
CA LYS A 54 -5.23 5.11 -6.99
C LYS A 54 -4.96 3.90 -6.11
N ILE A 55 -4.10 4.08 -5.10
CA ILE A 55 -3.76 3.03 -4.15
C ILE A 55 -4.52 3.21 -2.84
N ARG A 56 -5.03 2.11 -2.32
CA ARG A 56 -5.61 1.99 -0.98
C ARG A 56 -4.76 1.04 -0.15
N TYR A 57 -4.72 1.25 1.15
CA TYR A 57 -4.00 0.39 2.09
C TYR A 57 -4.79 0.27 3.39
N LEU A 58 -4.53 -0.81 4.13
CA LEU A 58 -5.31 -1.15 5.31
C LEU A 58 -4.63 -0.62 6.57
N ILE A 59 -5.42 -0.03 7.46
CA ILE A 59 -4.99 0.40 8.78
C ILE A 59 -5.84 -0.25 9.86
N LYS A 60 -5.32 -0.31 11.08
CA LYS A 60 -6.12 -0.72 12.23
C LYS A 60 -7.25 0.27 12.45
N ARG A 61 -8.45 -0.24 12.75
CA ARG A 61 -9.64 0.58 13.00
C ARG A 61 -9.42 1.59 14.14
N GLU A 62 -8.65 1.22 15.15
CA GLU A 62 -8.33 2.06 16.29
C GLU A 62 -7.54 3.33 15.92
N LEU A 63 -6.86 3.33 14.77
CA LEU A 63 -6.16 4.51 14.25
C LEU A 63 -7.08 5.51 13.55
N ASN A 64 -8.35 5.15 13.35
CA ASN A 64 -9.34 5.99 12.66
C ASN A 64 -10.04 6.97 13.63
N PHE A 65 -9.28 7.74 14.39
CA PHE A 65 -9.77 8.77 15.30
C PHE A 65 -9.40 10.19 14.83
N PHE A 66 -10.21 11.16 15.23
CA PHE A 66 -9.94 12.57 14.91
C PHE A 66 -8.74 13.10 15.72
N PRO A 67 -7.79 13.89 15.14
CA PRO A 67 -7.75 14.37 13.75
C PRO A 67 -7.04 13.43 12.76
N LEU A 68 -6.45 12.33 13.24
CA LEU A 68 -5.66 11.40 12.43
C LEU A 68 -6.47 10.78 11.28
N SER A 69 -7.78 10.54 11.50
CA SER A 69 -8.66 9.98 10.48
C SER A 69 -8.76 10.83 9.21
N ILE A 70 -8.76 12.16 9.35
CA ILE A 70 -8.80 13.06 8.19
C ILE A 70 -7.52 12.92 7.36
N LEU A 71 -6.38 12.89 8.05
CA LEU A 71 -5.07 12.73 7.44
C LEU A 71 -4.98 11.41 6.68
N LEU A 72 -5.33 10.31 7.34
CA LEU A 72 -5.22 8.96 6.79
C LEU A 72 -6.17 8.74 5.61
N LYS A 73 -7.41 9.23 5.66
CA LYS A 73 -8.36 9.14 4.54
C LYS A 73 -7.83 9.79 3.27
N ASN A 74 -7.18 10.95 3.38
CA ASN A 74 -6.60 11.65 2.24
C ASN A 74 -5.43 10.90 1.58
N THR A 75 -4.82 9.96 2.29
CA THR A 75 -3.73 9.13 1.77
C THR A 75 -4.17 7.79 1.18
N GLY A 76 -5.46 7.43 1.31
CA GLY A 76 -6.01 6.17 0.80
C GLY A 76 -6.16 5.07 1.85
N ALA A 77 -6.09 5.42 3.13
CA ALA A 77 -6.27 4.45 4.22
C ALA A 77 -7.70 3.91 4.31
N ILE A 78 -7.81 2.61 4.56
CA ILE A 78 -9.07 1.91 4.83
C ILE A 78 -8.98 1.32 6.24
N PRO A 79 -9.80 1.81 7.20
CA PRO A 79 -9.85 1.23 8.53
C PRO A 79 -10.48 -0.16 8.49
N VAL A 80 -9.82 -1.15 9.07
CA VAL A 80 -10.29 -2.53 9.12
C VAL A 80 -10.17 -3.11 10.51
N GLU A 81 -11.06 -4.03 10.84
CA GLU A 81 -11.03 -4.79 12.07
C GLU A 81 -10.27 -6.10 11.84
N ARG A 82 -9.04 -6.17 12.35
CA ARG A 82 -8.14 -7.31 12.12
C ARG A 82 -8.56 -8.59 12.86
N SER A 83 -9.44 -8.50 13.83
CA SER A 83 -9.99 -9.67 14.54
C SER A 83 -10.86 -10.56 13.64
N LYS A 84 -11.43 -9.99 12.57
CA LYS A 84 -12.29 -10.69 11.60
C LYS A 84 -11.53 -11.00 10.31
N ARG A 85 -10.45 -11.77 10.41
CA ARG A 85 -9.55 -12.06 9.28
C ARG A 85 -10.23 -12.70 8.07
N HIS A 86 -11.22 -13.55 8.29
CA HIS A 86 -11.92 -14.24 7.19
C HIS A 86 -12.71 -13.27 6.30
N ASN A 87 -13.30 -12.22 6.89
CA ASN A 87 -14.07 -11.24 6.14
C ASN A 87 -13.20 -10.22 5.42
N LEU A 88 -11.94 -10.00 5.85
CA LEU A 88 -11.06 -8.99 5.30
C LEU A 88 -10.67 -9.28 3.84
N THR A 89 -10.30 -10.52 3.54
CA THR A 89 -9.98 -10.94 2.16
C THR A 89 -11.18 -10.72 1.25
N ASP A 90 -12.37 -11.14 1.69
CA ASP A 90 -13.61 -10.99 0.92
C ASP A 90 -13.98 -9.51 0.70
N GLU A 91 -13.81 -8.66 1.70
CA GLU A 91 -14.01 -7.21 1.57
C GLU A 91 -13.10 -6.60 0.52
N ILE A 92 -11.82 -6.94 0.53
CA ILE A 92 -10.86 -6.44 -0.46
C ILE A 92 -11.18 -6.97 -1.86
N VAL A 93 -11.52 -8.25 -1.98
CA VAL A 93 -11.93 -8.87 -3.24
C VAL A 93 -13.14 -8.15 -3.82
N ASN A 94 -14.15 -7.87 -3.00
CA ASN A 94 -15.36 -7.15 -3.43
C ASN A 94 -15.03 -5.72 -3.85
N MET A 95 -14.14 -5.03 -3.16
CA MET A 95 -13.68 -3.69 -3.54
C MET A 95 -12.99 -3.71 -4.91
N LEU A 96 -12.12 -4.67 -5.15
CA LEU A 96 -11.43 -4.83 -6.43
C LEU A 96 -12.39 -5.16 -7.57
N LYS A 97 -13.36 -6.04 -7.32
CA LYS A 97 -14.37 -6.41 -8.32
C LYS A 97 -15.32 -5.26 -8.67
N SER A 98 -15.69 -4.45 -7.69
CA SER A 98 -16.64 -3.34 -7.87
C SER A 98 -16.01 -2.04 -8.39
N SER A 99 -14.71 -1.96 -8.47
CA SER A 99 -13.98 -0.78 -8.92
C SER A 99 -13.47 -0.96 -10.35
N ASP A 100 -13.44 0.13 -11.13
CA ASP A 100 -12.85 0.12 -12.46
C ASP A 100 -11.33 0.24 -12.42
N GLU A 101 -10.83 0.96 -11.42
CA GLU A 101 -9.40 1.19 -11.21
C GLU A 101 -9.11 1.23 -9.71
N LEU A 102 -8.33 0.27 -9.23
CA LEU A 102 -7.95 0.19 -7.81
C LEU A 102 -6.71 -0.67 -7.63
N LEU A 103 -5.73 -0.12 -6.94
CA LEU A 103 -4.58 -0.87 -6.41
C LEU A 103 -4.72 -0.97 -4.90
N VAL A 104 -4.52 -2.16 -4.33
CA VAL A 104 -4.56 -2.38 -2.88
C VAL A 104 -3.20 -2.83 -2.40
N ALA A 105 -2.58 -2.04 -1.53
CA ALA A 105 -1.29 -2.39 -0.94
C ALA A 105 -1.49 -3.28 0.29
N ILE A 106 -0.86 -4.43 0.27
CA ILE A 106 -0.90 -5.42 1.35
C ILE A 106 0.53 -5.75 1.77
N PRO A 107 0.92 -5.53 3.04
CA PRO A 107 2.22 -5.98 3.53
C PRO A 107 2.25 -7.51 3.59
N ALA A 108 3.05 -8.13 2.73
CA ALA A 108 3.13 -9.59 2.62
C ALA A 108 3.63 -10.27 3.90
N GLU A 109 4.50 -9.60 4.65
CA GLU A 109 5.02 -10.06 5.92
C GLU A 109 3.99 -10.01 7.05
N GLY A 110 3.01 -9.12 6.95
CA GLY A 110 1.97 -8.90 7.96
C GLY A 110 2.48 -8.28 9.28
N THR A 111 3.76 -7.97 9.35
CA THR A 111 4.45 -7.35 10.49
C THR A 111 5.67 -6.57 10.00
N ARG A 112 6.24 -5.70 10.86
CA ARG A 112 7.49 -4.98 10.60
C ARG A 112 8.74 -5.78 10.95
N SER A 113 8.59 -6.90 11.66
CA SER A 113 9.68 -7.81 12.00
C SER A 113 10.01 -8.72 10.84
N ARG A 114 11.27 -9.15 10.75
CA ARG A 114 11.68 -10.15 9.78
C ARG A 114 10.91 -11.46 10.02
N VAL A 115 10.37 -12.03 8.96
CA VAL A 115 9.64 -13.29 8.99
C VAL A 115 10.26 -14.29 8.00
N GLU A 116 10.17 -15.58 8.32
CA GLU A 116 10.67 -16.63 7.42
C GLU A 116 9.71 -16.91 6.26
N LYS A 117 8.42 -16.67 6.48
CA LYS A 117 7.37 -16.90 5.48
C LYS A 117 6.43 -15.71 5.41
N TRP A 118 6.06 -15.35 4.20
CA TRP A 118 4.99 -14.37 3.96
C TRP A 118 3.63 -14.97 4.24
N LYS A 119 2.71 -14.12 4.69
CA LYS A 119 1.31 -14.51 4.83
C LYS A 119 0.67 -14.63 3.46
N SER A 120 -0.21 -15.62 3.29
CA SER A 120 -0.85 -15.92 2.01
C SER A 120 -2.04 -15.02 1.63
N GLY A 121 -2.44 -14.09 2.50
CA GLY A 121 -3.62 -13.26 2.28
C GLY A 121 -3.59 -12.45 0.98
N PHE A 122 -2.45 -11.90 0.59
CA PHE A 122 -2.30 -11.19 -0.68
C PHE A 122 -2.53 -12.10 -1.89
N TYR A 123 -2.03 -13.32 -1.83
CA TYR A 123 -2.16 -14.30 -2.90
C TYR A 123 -3.61 -14.69 -3.15
N TYR A 124 -4.34 -15.08 -2.10
CA TYR A 124 -5.75 -15.44 -2.22
C TYR A 124 -6.63 -14.25 -2.59
N THR A 125 -6.32 -13.06 -2.12
CA THR A 125 -7.00 -11.82 -2.53
C THR A 125 -6.85 -11.60 -4.03
N ALA A 126 -5.64 -11.67 -4.56
CA ALA A 126 -5.38 -11.50 -5.98
C ALA A 126 -6.03 -12.59 -6.83
N LEU A 127 -5.91 -13.84 -6.39
CA LEU A 127 -6.51 -14.99 -7.07
C LEU A 127 -8.03 -14.88 -7.16
N ASN A 128 -8.70 -14.61 -6.04
CA ASN A 128 -10.16 -14.51 -5.97
C ASN A 128 -10.72 -13.29 -6.68
N ALA A 129 -9.97 -12.19 -6.73
CA ALA A 129 -10.34 -10.98 -7.47
C ALA A 129 -10.00 -11.06 -8.97
N GLY A 130 -9.18 -12.03 -9.38
CA GLY A 130 -8.73 -12.17 -10.76
C GLY A 130 -7.81 -11.03 -11.21
N VAL A 131 -6.95 -10.53 -10.32
CA VAL A 131 -6.04 -9.42 -10.58
C VAL A 131 -4.58 -9.84 -10.38
N PRO A 132 -3.62 -9.17 -11.05
CA PRO A 132 -2.21 -9.46 -10.86
C PRO A 132 -1.70 -9.02 -9.48
N VAL A 133 -0.56 -9.57 -9.09
CA VAL A 133 0.23 -9.14 -7.94
C VAL A 133 1.42 -8.33 -8.46
N LEU A 134 1.59 -7.13 -7.95
CA LEU A 134 2.70 -6.24 -8.29
C LEU A 134 3.63 -6.07 -7.09
N PRO A 135 4.93 -6.34 -7.23
CA PRO A 135 5.87 -6.05 -6.17
C PRO A 135 6.15 -4.55 -6.07
N GLY A 136 5.94 -4.01 -4.88
CA GLY A 136 6.34 -2.65 -4.51
C GLY A 136 7.43 -2.70 -3.45
N TYR A 137 8.41 -1.83 -3.54
CA TYR A 137 9.54 -1.86 -2.62
C TYR A 137 10.08 -0.46 -2.27
N LEU A 138 10.77 -0.40 -1.13
CA LEU A 138 11.55 0.74 -0.70
C LEU A 138 12.96 0.25 -0.30
N ASP A 139 13.99 0.80 -0.93
CA ASP A 139 15.39 0.53 -0.59
C ASP A 139 15.99 1.77 0.08
N PHE A 140 16.09 1.76 1.39
CA PHE A 140 16.62 2.89 2.17
C PHE A 140 18.12 3.12 1.96
N LYS A 141 18.86 2.08 1.62
CA LYS A 141 20.30 2.19 1.35
C LYS A 141 20.56 2.94 0.05
N LYS A 142 19.83 2.59 -1.00
CA LYS A 142 19.93 3.24 -2.30
C LYS A 142 19.07 4.50 -2.42
N LYS A 143 18.16 4.73 -1.47
CA LYS A 143 17.12 5.76 -1.52
C LYS A 143 16.28 5.67 -2.79
N GLU A 144 15.81 4.48 -3.07
CA GLU A 144 14.98 4.17 -4.23
C GLU A 144 13.71 3.45 -3.79
N GLY A 145 12.63 3.69 -4.51
CA GLY A 145 11.38 2.98 -4.31
C GLY A 145 10.53 2.99 -5.55
N GLY A 146 9.66 2.01 -5.67
CA GLY A 146 8.80 1.88 -6.84
C GLY A 146 8.24 0.49 -7.00
N PHE A 147 8.06 0.09 -8.24
CA PHE A 147 7.46 -1.18 -8.62
C PHE A 147 8.43 -1.99 -9.47
N GLY A 148 8.52 -3.27 -9.17
CA GLY A 148 9.34 -4.22 -9.90
C GLY A 148 8.60 -5.02 -10.95
#